data_36b1549b1738b189d2257ab17f2d1143
#
_entry.id   36b1549b1738b189d2257ab17f2d1143
#
_cell.length_a   1.000
_cell.length_b   1.000
_cell.length_c   1.000
_cell.angle_alpha   90.00
_cell.angle_beta   90.00
_cell.angle_gamma   90.00
#
_symmetry.space_group_name_H-M   'P 1'
#
loop_
_entity.id
_entity.type
_entity.pdbx_description
1 polymer ?
#
loop_
_entity_poly.entity_id
_entity_poly.type
_entity_poly.pdbx_seq_one_letter_code
_entity_poly.pdbx_strand_id
1 'polypeptide(L)'
;MQYPDSLVEQVKERSANYALEGFLCGQGPKKPKLMLVGEAPGETEIHNGIPFSGRAGKELMVFLERIGLTREEVYITSAVRSRPYKWREKRERSGQIVQKKYNRTPNQREILAHAPLLDYEMKHVQAPVIVALGNIALKRLVGSNKKITDVHGQLLQQPIQRLKNNQSTDFIWTEKVFNIFPTFHPASIFYNRSLLDLIYEDLEKLRKYI
;
A
#
# COMPACT_ATOMS: atom_id res chain seq x y z
N MET A 1 -15.61 -2.98 1.71
CA MET A 1 -15.67 -4.39 2.20
C MET A 1 -15.80 -4.36 3.71
N GLN A 2 -16.57 -5.26 4.31
CA GLN A 2 -16.67 -5.37 5.77
C GLN A 2 -15.65 -6.40 6.27
N TYR A 3 -14.88 -6.06 7.29
CA TYR A 3 -13.91 -6.94 7.93
C TYR A 3 -14.52 -7.56 9.18
N PRO A 4 -14.16 -8.79 9.56
CA PRO A 4 -14.52 -9.33 10.88
C PRO A 4 -13.89 -8.47 11.99
N ASP A 5 -14.69 -8.07 12.97
CA ASP A 5 -14.21 -7.23 14.08
C ASP A 5 -13.05 -7.88 14.84
N SER A 6 -13.13 -9.20 15.05
CA SER A 6 -12.07 -9.98 15.68
C SER A 6 -10.73 -9.92 14.92
N LEU A 7 -10.76 -9.84 13.58
CA LEU A 7 -9.56 -9.71 12.76
C LEU A 7 -8.95 -8.31 12.91
N VAL A 8 -9.79 -7.29 12.95
CA VAL A 8 -9.35 -5.90 13.14
C VAL A 8 -8.71 -5.72 14.52
N GLU A 9 -9.36 -6.21 15.58
CA GLU A 9 -8.84 -6.15 16.94
C GLU A 9 -7.51 -6.91 17.07
N GLN A 10 -7.43 -8.12 16.53
CA GLN A 10 -6.19 -8.89 16.51
C GLN A 10 -5.03 -8.11 15.86
N VAL A 11 -5.27 -7.41 14.75
CA VAL A 11 -4.21 -6.61 14.09
C VAL A 11 -3.84 -5.38 14.90
N LYS A 12 -4.79 -4.73 15.55
CA LYS A 12 -4.52 -3.62 16.49
C LYS A 12 -3.65 -4.09 17.66
N GLU A 13 -3.98 -5.23 18.28
CA GLU A 13 -3.19 -5.84 19.36
C GLU A 13 -1.76 -6.16 18.91
N ARG A 14 -1.61 -6.81 17.76
CA ARG A 14 -0.29 -7.14 17.17
C ARG A 14 0.57 -5.90 16.89
N SER A 15 -0.05 -4.78 16.64
CA SER A 15 0.62 -3.51 16.29
C SER A 15 0.73 -2.50 17.43
N ALA A 16 0.14 -2.76 18.59
CA ALA A 16 0.02 -1.81 19.70
C ALA A 16 1.36 -1.28 20.25
N ASN A 17 2.42 -2.10 20.20
CA ASN A 17 3.74 -1.74 20.75
C ASN A 17 4.67 -1.04 19.75
N TYR A 18 4.18 -0.67 18.57
CA TYR A 18 4.98 0.03 17.57
C TYR A 18 4.64 1.52 17.50
N ALA A 19 5.59 2.33 17.03
CA ALA A 19 5.38 3.76 16.77
C ALA A 19 4.49 3.96 15.52
N LEU A 20 3.21 3.66 15.68
CA LEU A 20 2.16 3.69 14.68
C LEU A 20 1.02 4.58 15.14
N GLU A 21 0.33 5.25 14.22
CA GLU A 21 -0.77 6.18 14.50
C GLU A 21 -1.98 5.86 13.63
N GLY A 22 -3.15 5.89 14.25
CA GLY A 22 -4.42 5.64 13.59
C GLY A 22 -4.57 4.22 13.03
N PHE A 23 -5.67 3.98 12.31
CA PHE A 23 -5.94 2.69 11.68
C PHE A 23 -6.87 2.88 10.49
N LEU A 24 -6.47 2.46 9.31
CA LEU A 24 -7.18 2.68 8.06
C LEU A 24 -7.29 1.40 7.25
N CYS A 25 -8.50 0.92 7.07
CA CYS A 25 -8.80 -0.24 6.24
C CYS A 25 -8.79 0.10 4.74
N GLY A 26 -8.61 -0.91 3.90
CA GLY A 26 -8.76 -0.77 2.45
C GLY A 26 -10.20 -0.45 2.05
N GLN A 27 -10.37 0.28 0.96
CA GLN A 27 -11.66 0.76 0.46
C GLN A 27 -11.82 0.50 -1.04
N GLY A 28 -13.02 0.15 -1.44
CA GLY A 28 -13.40 -0.09 -2.82
C GLY A 28 -14.41 -1.23 -2.98
N PRO A 29 -14.84 -1.54 -4.21
CA PRO A 29 -15.74 -2.62 -4.50
C PRO A 29 -15.10 -4.00 -4.29
N LYS A 30 -15.91 -5.04 -4.08
CA LYS A 30 -15.41 -6.43 -3.98
C LYS A 30 -14.90 -7.00 -5.31
N LYS A 31 -15.38 -6.48 -6.42
CA LYS A 31 -14.96 -6.82 -7.79
C LYS A 31 -14.46 -5.57 -8.50
N PRO A 32 -13.29 -5.04 -8.12
CA PRO A 32 -12.72 -3.86 -8.74
C PRO A 32 -12.07 -4.21 -10.09
N LYS A 33 -11.86 -3.21 -10.92
CA LYS A 33 -11.02 -3.35 -12.13
C LYS A 33 -9.54 -3.56 -11.78
N LEU A 34 -9.05 -2.90 -10.73
CA LEU A 34 -7.70 -3.07 -10.19
C LEU A 34 -7.73 -3.07 -8.65
N MET A 35 -6.80 -3.79 -8.04
CA MET A 35 -6.50 -3.66 -6.63
C MET A 35 -5.13 -2.96 -6.48
N LEU A 36 -5.11 -1.82 -5.81
CA LEU A 36 -3.91 -1.02 -5.60
C LEU A 36 -3.40 -1.24 -4.18
N VAL A 37 -2.16 -1.68 -4.05
CA VAL A 37 -1.51 -1.93 -2.76
C VAL A 37 -0.37 -0.94 -2.57
N GLY A 38 -0.52 -0.03 -1.61
CA GLY A 38 0.50 0.93 -1.20
C GLY A 38 1.35 0.46 -0.02
N GLU A 39 2.17 1.37 0.50
CA GLU A 39 3.05 1.13 1.65
C GLU A 39 2.29 1.21 2.98
N ALA A 40 1.82 2.38 3.34
CA ALA A 40 1.11 2.71 4.57
C ALA A 40 0.38 4.05 4.41
N PRO A 41 -0.66 4.34 5.22
CA PRO A 41 -1.30 5.64 5.22
C PRO A 41 -0.36 6.72 5.78
N GLY A 42 -0.49 7.94 5.27
CA GLY A 42 0.13 9.13 5.81
C GLY A 42 -0.76 9.86 6.83
N GLU A 43 -0.33 11.04 7.27
CA GLU A 43 -1.08 11.88 8.22
C GLU A 43 -2.46 12.24 7.71
N THR A 44 -2.56 12.70 6.47
CA THR A 44 -3.83 13.10 5.85
C THR A 44 -4.81 11.95 5.77
N GLU A 45 -4.35 10.78 5.37
CA GLU A 45 -5.17 9.58 5.24
C GLU A 45 -5.75 9.12 6.57
N ILE A 46 -4.94 9.16 7.64
CA ILE A 46 -5.41 8.79 8.99
C ILE A 46 -6.49 9.77 9.48
N HIS A 47 -6.34 11.08 9.22
CA HIS A 47 -7.34 12.08 9.61
C HIS A 47 -8.63 11.98 8.79
N ASN A 48 -8.51 11.77 7.48
CA ASN A 48 -9.66 11.74 6.59
C ASN A 48 -10.39 10.39 6.59
N GLY A 49 -9.74 9.31 7.07
CA GLY A 49 -10.29 7.96 6.97
C GLY A 49 -10.37 7.43 5.54
N ILE A 50 -9.59 7.99 4.60
CA ILE A 50 -9.63 7.66 3.16
C ILE A 50 -8.23 7.33 2.65
N PRO A 51 -7.98 6.10 2.14
CA PRO A 51 -6.69 5.73 1.57
C PRO A 51 -6.32 6.63 0.38
N PHE A 52 -5.07 7.03 0.29
CA PHE A 52 -4.59 7.90 -0.78
C PHE A 52 -5.44 9.18 -0.96
N SER A 53 -5.71 9.89 0.14
CA SER A 53 -6.38 11.20 0.13
C SER A 53 -5.41 12.38 0.26
N GLY A 54 -4.14 12.13 0.57
CA GLY A 54 -3.10 13.13 0.69
C GLY A 54 -2.44 13.46 -0.66
N ARG A 55 -1.26 14.09 -0.60
CA ARG A 55 -0.53 14.57 -1.77
C ARG A 55 -0.21 13.44 -2.77
N ALA A 56 0.27 12.28 -2.31
CA ALA A 56 0.51 11.11 -3.18
C ALA A 56 -0.78 10.57 -3.79
N GLY A 57 -1.89 10.67 -3.05
CA GLY A 57 -3.20 10.25 -3.52
C GLY A 57 -3.73 11.11 -4.66
N LYS A 58 -3.47 12.42 -4.64
CA LYS A 58 -3.83 13.31 -5.77
C LYS A 58 -3.13 12.87 -7.06
N GLU A 59 -1.85 12.55 -6.99
CA GLU A 59 -1.12 12.00 -8.15
C GLU A 59 -1.68 10.65 -8.60
N LEU A 60 -2.03 9.78 -7.64
CA LEU A 60 -2.66 8.50 -7.96
C LEU A 60 -3.98 8.68 -8.71
N MET A 61 -4.81 9.67 -8.35
CA MET A 61 -6.05 9.95 -9.08
C MET A 61 -5.78 10.40 -10.50
N VAL A 62 -4.78 11.27 -10.73
CA VAL A 62 -4.33 11.66 -12.07
C VAL A 62 -3.86 10.43 -12.88
N PHE A 63 -3.15 9.50 -12.24
CA PHE A 63 -2.70 8.27 -12.90
C PHE A 63 -3.86 7.35 -13.27
N LEU A 64 -4.87 7.22 -12.41
CA LEU A 64 -6.07 6.44 -12.72
C LEU A 64 -6.87 7.07 -13.86
N GLU A 65 -7.10 8.37 -13.83
CA GLU A 65 -7.78 9.12 -14.90
C GLU A 65 -7.11 8.91 -16.26
N ARG A 66 -5.77 8.92 -16.30
CA ARG A 66 -5.00 8.67 -17.52
C ARG A 66 -5.30 7.32 -18.18
N ILE A 67 -5.63 6.30 -17.40
CA ILE A 67 -6.00 4.97 -17.91
C ILE A 67 -7.52 4.75 -17.97
N GLY A 68 -8.30 5.82 -17.78
CA GLY A 68 -9.76 5.80 -17.88
C GLY A 68 -10.45 5.14 -16.69
N LEU A 69 -9.84 5.18 -15.50
CA LEU A 69 -10.41 4.66 -14.25
C LEU A 69 -10.73 5.76 -13.27
N THR A 70 -11.76 5.52 -12.46
CA THR A 70 -12.11 6.34 -11.31
C THR A 70 -11.73 5.63 -10.00
N ARG A 71 -11.79 6.38 -8.91
CA ARG A 71 -11.55 5.83 -7.58
C ARG A 71 -12.54 4.73 -7.20
N GLU A 72 -13.78 4.85 -7.64
CA GLU A 72 -14.88 3.93 -7.33
C GLU A 72 -14.76 2.58 -8.03
N GLU A 73 -13.96 2.52 -9.11
CA GLU A 73 -13.74 1.29 -9.88
C GLU A 73 -12.57 0.46 -9.36
N VAL A 74 -11.78 1.01 -8.43
CA VAL A 74 -10.58 0.34 -7.90
C VAL A 74 -10.71 0.05 -6.41
N TYR A 75 -10.01 -0.98 -5.94
CA TYR A 75 -9.84 -1.26 -4.52
C TYR A 75 -8.47 -0.75 -4.08
N ILE A 76 -8.43 0.15 -3.09
CA ILE A 76 -7.20 0.79 -2.62
C ILE A 76 -6.90 0.34 -1.20
N THR A 77 -5.70 -0.18 -0.99
CA THR A 77 -5.22 -0.67 0.29
C THR A 77 -3.71 -0.45 0.46
N SER A 78 -3.12 -0.95 1.55
CA SER A 78 -1.70 -0.81 1.87
C SER A 78 -1.17 -2.01 2.64
N ALA A 79 0.15 -2.19 2.66
CA ALA A 79 0.81 -3.25 3.44
C ALA A 79 0.64 -3.06 4.95
N VAL A 80 0.59 -1.81 5.42
CA VAL A 80 0.38 -1.43 6.83
C VAL A 80 -0.84 -0.55 6.94
N ARG A 81 -1.69 -0.75 7.97
CA ARG A 81 -2.96 -0.03 8.17
C ARG A 81 -2.84 1.24 9.01
N SER A 82 -1.72 1.43 9.65
CA SER A 82 -1.44 2.57 10.52
C SER A 82 -0.29 3.39 9.98
N ARG A 83 -0.24 4.67 10.29
CA ARG A 83 0.84 5.58 9.89
C ARG A 83 2.10 5.28 10.69
N PRO A 84 3.20 4.78 10.10
CA PRO A 84 4.48 4.69 10.77
C PRO A 84 5.07 6.10 10.90
N TYR A 85 5.45 6.48 12.13
CA TYR A 85 6.00 7.81 12.38
C TYR A 85 7.30 7.77 13.16
N LYS A 86 8.02 8.89 13.12
CA LYS A 86 9.14 9.20 14.00
C LYS A 86 9.03 10.64 14.45
N TRP A 87 9.42 10.88 15.70
CA TRP A 87 9.55 12.23 16.24
C TRP A 87 10.79 12.93 15.71
N ARG A 88 10.67 14.20 15.36
CA ARG A 88 11.77 15.10 15.02
C ARG A 88 11.47 16.49 15.51
N GLU A 89 12.50 17.20 15.86
CA GLU A 89 12.42 18.63 16.14
C GLU A 89 12.10 19.42 14.87
N LYS A 90 11.20 20.35 15.00
CA LYS A 90 10.84 21.32 13.97
C LYS A 90 10.95 22.71 14.57
N ARG A 91 11.77 23.57 13.95
CA ARG A 91 11.80 24.99 14.30
C ARG A 91 10.66 25.71 13.58
N GLU A 92 9.77 26.32 14.33
CA GLU A 92 8.69 27.13 13.78
C GLU A 92 9.18 28.52 13.34
N ARG A 93 8.34 29.23 12.60
CA ARG A 93 8.67 30.62 12.17
C ARG A 93 8.87 31.59 13.33
N SER A 94 8.24 31.32 14.47
CA SER A 94 8.42 32.03 15.74
C SER A 94 9.78 31.82 16.40
N GLY A 95 10.59 30.86 15.90
CA GLY A 95 11.84 30.42 16.50
C GLY A 95 11.68 29.31 17.54
N GLN A 96 10.48 28.96 17.94
CA GLN A 96 10.18 27.90 18.89
C GLN A 96 10.50 26.53 18.29
N ILE A 97 11.10 25.65 19.10
CA ILE A 97 11.36 24.25 18.74
C ILE A 97 10.21 23.40 19.27
N VAL A 98 9.54 22.69 18.37
CA VAL A 98 8.43 21.76 18.70
C VAL A 98 8.76 20.35 18.22
N GLN A 99 8.30 19.36 18.94
CA GLN A 99 8.37 17.97 18.49
C GLN A 99 7.23 17.69 17.51
N LYS A 100 7.56 17.16 16.31
CA LYS A 100 6.59 16.81 15.29
C LYS A 100 6.77 15.37 14.81
N LYS A 101 5.66 14.68 14.56
CA LYS A 101 5.65 13.36 13.92
C LYS A 101 5.88 13.51 12.41
N TYR A 102 6.81 12.74 11.87
CA TYR A 102 7.08 12.63 10.45
C TYR A 102 6.85 11.19 9.99
N ASN A 103 6.31 11.02 8.81
CA ASN A 103 6.16 9.69 8.20
C ASN A 103 7.53 9.02 8.06
N ARG A 104 7.56 7.71 8.21
CA ARG A 104 8.70 6.85 7.89
C ARG A 104 8.23 5.57 7.21
N THR A 105 9.14 4.87 6.57
CA THR A 105 8.88 3.54 6.04
C THR A 105 8.62 2.55 7.17
N PRO A 106 7.61 1.66 7.05
CA PRO A 106 7.38 0.59 8.02
C PRO A 106 8.53 -0.43 8.01
N ASN A 107 8.82 -0.98 9.17
CA ASN A 107 9.75 -2.10 9.28
C ASN A 107 9.05 -3.45 9.07
N GLN A 108 9.83 -4.54 8.96
CA GLN A 108 9.30 -5.86 8.69
C GLN A 108 8.32 -6.37 9.78
N ARG A 109 8.55 -6.03 11.05
CA ARG A 109 7.69 -6.43 12.17
C ARG A 109 6.32 -5.75 12.08
N GLU A 110 6.29 -4.48 11.68
CA GLU A 110 5.05 -3.73 11.46
C GLU A 110 4.27 -4.27 10.26
N ILE A 111 4.95 -4.64 9.19
CA ILE A 111 4.32 -5.29 8.02
C ILE A 111 3.71 -6.64 8.43
N LEU A 112 4.42 -7.46 9.21
CA LEU A 112 3.93 -8.73 9.73
C LEU A 112 2.73 -8.55 10.67
N ALA A 113 2.73 -7.52 11.51
CA ALA A 113 1.62 -7.24 12.41
C ALA A 113 0.33 -6.95 11.64
N HIS A 114 0.41 -6.24 10.52
CA HIS A 114 -0.74 -5.87 9.69
C HIS A 114 -1.10 -6.88 8.59
N ALA A 115 -0.25 -7.88 8.38
CA ALA A 115 -0.42 -8.84 7.29
C ALA A 115 -1.78 -9.59 7.27
N PRO A 116 -2.41 -9.94 8.42
CA PRO A 116 -3.70 -10.65 8.40
C PRO A 116 -4.80 -9.92 7.62
N LEU A 117 -4.82 -8.58 7.67
CA LEU A 117 -5.83 -7.80 6.93
C LEU A 117 -5.58 -7.79 5.43
N LEU A 118 -4.33 -7.64 4.99
CA LEU A 118 -4.02 -7.72 3.57
C LEU A 118 -4.29 -9.13 3.03
N ASP A 119 -3.95 -10.17 3.79
CA ASP A 119 -4.25 -11.57 3.41
C ASP A 119 -5.76 -11.82 3.30
N TYR A 120 -6.55 -11.24 4.21
CA TYR A 120 -8.01 -11.28 4.14
C TYR A 120 -8.54 -10.60 2.87
N GLU A 121 -8.01 -9.43 2.51
CA GLU A 121 -8.37 -8.72 1.28
C GLU A 121 -8.01 -9.53 0.03
N MET A 122 -6.80 -10.09 -0.04
CA MET A 122 -6.36 -10.94 -1.16
C MET A 122 -7.26 -12.16 -1.37
N LYS A 123 -7.91 -12.65 -0.32
CA LYS A 123 -8.86 -13.76 -0.38
C LYS A 123 -10.25 -13.32 -0.88
N HIS A 124 -10.69 -12.08 -0.54
CA HIS A 124 -12.08 -11.66 -0.72
C HIS A 124 -12.30 -10.62 -1.83
N VAL A 125 -11.25 -9.89 -2.23
CA VAL A 125 -11.29 -8.94 -3.35
C VAL A 125 -10.95 -9.67 -4.63
N GLN A 126 -11.86 -9.61 -5.60
CA GLN A 126 -11.73 -10.32 -6.88
C GLN A 126 -11.23 -9.35 -7.96
N ALA A 127 -9.99 -8.88 -7.83
CA ALA A 127 -9.35 -8.04 -8.83
C ALA A 127 -8.64 -8.89 -9.89
N PRO A 128 -8.75 -8.56 -11.18
CA PRO A 128 -8.00 -9.24 -12.23
C PRO A 128 -6.49 -8.98 -12.14
N VAL A 129 -6.09 -7.79 -11.68
CA VAL A 129 -4.69 -7.38 -11.50
C VAL A 129 -4.52 -6.66 -10.17
N ILE A 130 -3.42 -6.98 -9.47
CA ILE A 130 -2.97 -6.31 -8.26
C ILE A 130 -1.80 -5.40 -8.62
N VAL A 131 -1.94 -4.10 -8.44
CA VAL A 131 -0.87 -3.12 -8.68
C VAL A 131 -0.08 -2.91 -7.40
N ALA A 132 1.19 -3.25 -7.41
CA ALA A 132 2.11 -3.01 -6.30
C ALA A 132 2.75 -1.62 -6.45
N LEU A 133 2.37 -0.67 -5.59
CA LEU A 133 2.86 0.70 -5.60
C LEU A 133 4.14 0.84 -4.74
N GLY A 134 5.29 0.71 -5.38
CA GLY A 134 6.60 0.87 -4.75
C GLY A 134 7.15 -0.41 -4.09
N ASN A 135 8.37 -0.30 -3.53
CA ASN A 135 9.13 -1.45 -3.03
C ASN A 135 8.48 -2.17 -1.84
N ILE A 136 7.81 -1.46 -0.94
CA ILE A 136 7.21 -2.09 0.27
C ILE A 136 6.05 -2.99 -0.13
N ALA A 137 5.14 -2.50 -0.98
CA ALA A 137 4.04 -3.31 -1.50
C ALA A 137 4.56 -4.50 -2.33
N LEU A 138 5.53 -4.26 -3.21
CA LEU A 138 6.15 -5.30 -4.01
C LEU A 138 6.73 -6.41 -3.12
N LYS A 139 7.61 -6.06 -2.17
CA LYS A 139 8.24 -7.02 -1.25
C LYS A 139 7.22 -7.76 -0.40
N ARG A 140 6.16 -7.09 0.05
CA ARG A 140 5.08 -7.72 0.82
C ARG A 140 4.34 -8.79 -0.01
N LEU A 141 4.17 -8.55 -1.30
CA LEU A 141 3.46 -9.49 -2.18
C LEU A 141 4.37 -10.60 -2.71
N VAL A 142 5.55 -10.25 -3.24
CA VAL A 142 6.37 -11.18 -4.03
C VAL A 142 7.74 -11.50 -3.41
N GLY A 143 7.96 -11.10 -2.16
CA GLY A 143 9.23 -11.35 -1.45
C GLY A 143 10.30 -10.30 -1.74
N SER A 144 11.45 -10.44 -1.06
CA SER A 144 12.51 -9.42 -1.06
C SER A 144 13.51 -9.51 -2.21
N ASN A 145 13.41 -10.53 -3.04
CA ASN A 145 14.35 -10.80 -4.14
C ASN A 145 14.11 -9.96 -5.40
N LYS A 146 13.04 -9.16 -5.42
CA LYS A 146 12.72 -8.25 -6.53
C LYS A 146 12.76 -6.79 -6.07
N LYS A 147 13.29 -5.92 -6.92
CA LYS A 147 13.29 -4.46 -6.73
C LYS A 147 12.35 -3.82 -7.73
N ILE A 148 11.70 -2.74 -7.35
CA ILE A 148 10.78 -2.02 -8.24
C ILE A 148 11.48 -1.55 -9.52
N THR A 149 12.73 -1.13 -9.43
CA THR A 149 13.56 -0.69 -10.55
C THR A 149 13.77 -1.75 -11.62
N ASP A 150 13.69 -3.03 -11.25
CA ASP A 150 14.01 -4.16 -12.13
C ASP A 150 12.76 -4.75 -12.79
N VAL A 151 11.58 -4.52 -12.17
CA VAL A 151 10.33 -5.21 -12.56
C VAL A 151 9.14 -4.29 -12.80
N HIS A 152 9.28 -2.95 -12.65
CA HIS A 152 8.18 -2.04 -12.95
C HIS A 152 7.69 -2.18 -14.39
N GLY A 153 6.42 -1.97 -14.60
CA GLY A 153 5.81 -2.06 -15.94
C GLY A 153 5.75 -3.46 -16.53
N GLN A 154 5.97 -4.52 -15.73
CA GLN A 154 5.88 -5.92 -16.14
C GLN A 154 4.73 -6.63 -15.41
N LEU A 155 3.97 -7.46 -16.11
CA LEU A 155 2.99 -8.32 -15.47
C LEU A 155 3.66 -9.57 -14.93
N LEU A 156 3.71 -9.71 -13.62
CA LEU A 156 4.23 -10.88 -12.92
C LEU A 156 3.09 -11.84 -12.62
N GLN A 157 3.17 -13.08 -13.09
CA GLN A 157 2.21 -14.14 -12.79
C GLN A 157 2.86 -15.14 -11.84
N GLN A 158 2.54 -15.05 -10.55
CA GLN A 158 3.16 -15.88 -9.53
C GLN A 158 2.33 -15.96 -8.25
N PRO A 159 2.61 -16.91 -7.34
CA PRO A 159 2.13 -16.89 -5.98
C PRO A 159 2.53 -15.59 -5.25
N ILE A 160 1.75 -15.21 -4.24
CA ILE A 160 2.06 -14.10 -3.33
C ILE A 160 2.32 -14.61 -1.91
N GLN A 161 3.00 -13.79 -1.12
CA GLN A 161 3.21 -14.07 0.30
C GLN A 161 1.90 -13.90 1.08
N ARG A 162 1.65 -14.82 2.00
CA ARG A 162 0.64 -14.73 3.05
C ARG A 162 1.19 -15.26 4.36
N LEU A 163 0.59 -14.89 5.48
CA LEU A 163 0.93 -15.53 6.75
C LEU A 163 0.56 -17.02 6.73
N LYS A 164 1.37 -17.85 7.39
CA LYS A 164 1.03 -19.27 7.60
C LYS A 164 -0.28 -19.41 8.37
N ASN A 165 -0.45 -18.59 9.41
CA ASN A 165 -1.69 -18.39 10.16
C ASN A 165 -1.66 -16.99 10.81
N ASN A 166 -2.77 -16.55 11.39
CA ASN A 166 -2.89 -15.20 11.95
C ASN A 166 -1.96 -14.88 13.14
N GLN A 167 -1.35 -15.87 13.76
CA GLN A 167 -0.38 -15.70 14.85
C GLN A 167 1.07 -15.82 14.38
N SER A 168 1.29 -16.24 13.13
CA SER A 168 2.63 -16.47 12.58
C SER A 168 3.43 -15.17 12.44
N THR A 169 4.75 -15.32 12.53
CA THR A 169 5.76 -14.30 12.19
C THR A 169 6.41 -14.57 10.83
N ASP A 170 5.97 -15.59 10.12
CA ASP A 170 6.55 -16.04 8.87
C ASP A 170 5.54 -15.99 7.73
N PHE A 171 6.03 -15.62 6.55
CA PHE A 171 5.29 -15.73 5.32
C PHE A 171 5.51 -17.06 4.64
N ILE A 172 4.43 -17.58 4.04
CA ILE A 172 4.44 -18.69 3.09
C ILE A 172 3.83 -18.22 1.77
N TRP A 173 4.02 -18.99 0.71
CA TRP A 173 3.43 -18.69 -0.59
C TRP A 173 2.00 -19.21 -0.69
N THR A 174 1.16 -18.50 -1.44
CA THR A 174 -0.17 -18.99 -1.82
C THR A 174 -0.05 -20.10 -2.86
N GLU A 175 -1.03 -21.02 -2.89
CA GLU A 175 -1.17 -21.96 -4.01
C GLU A 175 -1.68 -21.26 -5.28
N LYS A 176 -2.57 -20.29 -5.08
CA LYS A 176 -3.13 -19.48 -6.17
C LYS A 176 -2.07 -18.55 -6.74
N VAL A 177 -2.00 -18.49 -8.06
CA VAL A 177 -1.22 -17.52 -8.83
C VAL A 177 -2.03 -16.23 -8.99
N PHE A 178 -1.37 -15.10 -8.86
CA PHE A 178 -1.95 -13.76 -9.02
C PHE A 178 -1.23 -13.02 -10.15
N ASN A 179 -1.95 -12.12 -10.79
CA ASN A 179 -1.39 -11.14 -11.70
C ASN A 179 -0.96 -9.91 -10.89
N ILE A 180 0.33 -9.67 -10.78
CA ILE A 180 0.90 -8.53 -10.05
C ILE A 180 1.56 -7.59 -11.05
N PHE A 181 1.20 -6.31 -11.01
CA PHE A 181 1.79 -5.27 -11.84
C PHE A 181 2.53 -4.26 -10.96
N PRO A 182 3.86 -4.36 -10.84
CA PRO A 182 4.65 -3.41 -10.08
C PRO A 182 4.80 -2.07 -10.83
N THR A 183 4.67 -0.95 -10.10
CA THR A 183 5.06 0.37 -10.58
C THR A 183 5.56 1.22 -9.43
N PHE A 184 6.16 2.38 -9.72
CA PHE A 184 6.67 3.28 -8.69
C PHE A 184 5.54 3.84 -7.82
N HIS A 185 5.84 4.10 -6.55
CA HIS A 185 4.88 4.75 -5.66
C HIS A 185 4.63 6.19 -6.13
N PRO A 186 3.38 6.69 -6.16
CA PRO A 186 3.09 8.05 -6.64
C PRO A 186 3.91 9.15 -5.96
N ALA A 187 4.25 8.99 -4.67
CA ALA A 187 5.10 9.95 -3.96
C ALA A 187 6.54 10.02 -4.46
N SER A 188 7.03 9.04 -5.22
CA SER A 188 8.42 9.00 -5.70
C SER A 188 8.76 10.18 -6.61
N ILE A 189 7.79 10.69 -7.36
CA ILE A 189 7.97 11.85 -8.25
C ILE A 189 8.29 13.15 -7.51
N PHE A 190 8.00 13.23 -6.22
CA PHE A 190 8.34 14.39 -5.40
C PHE A 190 9.82 14.47 -5.04
N TYR A 191 10.52 13.34 -5.15
CA TYR A 191 11.95 13.21 -4.89
C TYR A 191 12.75 13.09 -6.20
N ASN A 192 12.16 12.44 -7.20
CA ASN A 192 12.76 12.28 -8.52
C ASN A 192 11.70 12.41 -9.61
N ARG A 193 11.66 13.57 -10.26
CA ARG A 193 10.66 13.90 -11.28
C ARG A 193 10.77 13.04 -12.55
N SER A 194 11.97 12.52 -12.87
CA SER A 194 12.16 11.66 -14.05
C SER A 194 11.39 10.32 -13.97
N LEU A 195 10.96 9.92 -12.76
CA LEU A 195 10.13 8.71 -12.61
C LEU A 195 8.72 8.89 -13.17
N LEU A 196 8.28 10.12 -13.46
CA LEU A 196 6.94 10.36 -13.99
C LEU A 196 6.76 9.74 -15.37
N ASP A 197 7.76 9.86 -16.25
CA ASP A 197 7.71 9.29 -17.60
C ASP A 197 7.66 7.77 -17.54
N LEU A 198 8.46 7.15 -16.66
CA LEU A 198 8.42 5.71 -16.43
C LEU A 198 7.06 5.24 -15.88
N ILE A 199 6.47 5.99 -14.97
CA ILE A 199 5.12 5.68 -14.46
C ILE A 199 4.10 5.75 -15.60
N TYR A 200 4.18 6.76 -16.45
CA TYR A 200 3.27 6.89 -17.59
C TYR A 200 3.42 5.73 -18.59
N GLU A 201 4.64 5.28 -18.87
CA GLU A 201 4.89 4.09 -19.68
C GLU A 201 4.30 2.83 -19.02
N ASP A 202 4.45 2.69 -17.71
CA ASP A 202 3.86 1.59 -16.95
C ASP A 202 2.33 1.59 -17.04
N LEU A 203 1.70 2.77 -16.94
CA LEU A 203 0.26 2.92 -17.04
C LEU A 203 -0.28 2.53 -18.42
N GLU A 204 0.40 2.90 -19.50
CA GLU A 204 0.01 2.48 -20.85
C GLU A 204 0.11 0.95 -21.03
N LYS A 205 1.08 0.31 -20.38
CA LYS A 205 1.18 -1.16 -20.35
C LYS A 205 0.08 -1.78 -19.51
N LEU A 206 -0.21 -1.20 -18.31
CA LEU A 206 -1.27 -1.66 -17.42
C LEU A 206 -2.65 -1.61 -18.06
N ARG A 207 -2.91 -0.60 -18.88
CA ARG A 207 -4.18 -0.41 -19.61
C ARG A 207 -4.62 -1.63 -20.44
N LYS A 208 -3.67 -2.47 -20.86
CA LYS A 208 -3.96 -3.70 -21.63
C LYS A 208 -4.63 -4.80 -20.78
N TYR A 209 -4.66 -4.64 -19.47
CA TYR A 209 -5.14 -5.65 -18.52
C TYR A 209 -6.41 -5.22 -17.75
N ILE A 210 -7.03 -4.10 -18.19
CA ILE A 210 -8.23 -3.51 -17.55
C ILE A 210 -9.49 -3.79 -18.37
#